data_3e733894b1adeea93bf65398b90899f5
#
_entry.id   3e733894b1adeea93bf65398b90899f5
#
_cell.length_a   1.000
_cell.length_b   1.000
_cell.length_c   1.000
_cell.angle_alpha   90.00
_cell.angle_beta   90.00
_cell.angle_gamma   90.00
#
_symmetry.space_group_name_H-M   'P 1'
#
loop_
_entity.id
_entity.type
_entity.pdbx_description
1 polymer ?
#
loop_
_entity_poly.entity_id
_entity_poly.type
_entity_poly.pdbx_seq_one_letter_code
_entity_poly.pdbx_strand_id
1 'polypeptide(L)'
;TTLLFLPLLLSGLASMLGIEIARRIHPQSLRRFYAVCALLCGTGCMLVGAAPALAAIFGCMLVQGILDVWLLHEGQKLNDNIPSDQRATLISVDGMAYSLLMIPASPLVGAVGDAFGQAGAGLVVLGLLVAASGILIYKKQ
;
A
#
# COMPACT_ATOMS: atom_id res chain seq x y z
N THR A 1 -24.36 -8.02 9.23
CA THR A 1 -24.20 -7.36 7.89
C THR A 1 -23.78 -5.90 8.03
N THR A 2 -24.33 -5.15 8.99
CA THR A 2 -24.02 -3.70 9.23
C THR A 2 -22.57 -3.48 9.68
N LEU A 3 -21.96 -4.39 10.42
CA LEU A 3 -20.58 -4.30 10.89
C LEU A 3 -19.52 -4.35 9.76
N LEU A 4 -19.85 -4.94 8.63
CA LEU A 4 -18.95 -5.00 7.45
C LEU A 4 -19.02 -3.74 6.58
N PHE A 5 -20.12 -2.99 6.64
CA PHE A 5 -20.29 -1.74 5.89
C PHE A 5 -19.44 -0.59 6.46
N LEU A 6 -19.26 -0.56 7.78
CA LEU A 6 -18.52 0.51 8.43
C LEU A 6 -17.03 0.57 7.99
N PRO A 7 -16.27 -0.53 7.96
CA PRO A 7 -14.89 -0.52 7.44
C PRO A 7 -14.81 -0.08 5.98
N LEU A 8 -15.76 -0.50 5.14
CA LEU A 8 -15.80 -0.11 3.72
C LEU A 8 -16.05 1.38 3.53
N LEU A 9 -17.00 1.96 4.27
CA LEU A 9 -17.24 3.40 4.22
C LEU A 9 -16.04 4.21 4.73
N LEU A 10 -15.44 3.75 5.84
CA LEU A 10 -14.28 4.41 6.43
C LEU A 10 -13.04 4.32 5.53
N SER A 11 -12.81 3.19 4.86
CA SER A 11 -11.71 3.06 3.89
C SER A 11 -11.93 3.97 2.69
N GLY A 12 -13.16 4.11 2.18
CA GLY A 12 -13.49 5.05 1.11
C GLY A 12 -13.24 6.52 1.50
N LEU A 13 -13.59 6.91 2.74
CA LEU A 13 -13.29 8.24 3.26
C LEU A 13 -11.78 8.47 3.42
N ALA A 14 -11.05 7.48 3.92
CA ALA A 14 -9.59 7.54 4.04
C ALA A 14 -8.93 7.70 2.67
N SER A 15 -9.43 6.99 1.65
CA SER A 15 -9.01 7.12 0.26
C SER A 15 -9.20 8.54 -0.28
N MET A 16 -10.40 9.11 -0.11
CA MET A 16 -10.70 10.49 -0.52
C MET A 16 -9.80 11.51 0.18
N LEU A 17 -9.60 11.37 1.49
CA LEU A 17 -8.70 12.23 2.26
C LEU A 17 -7.24 12.07 1.81
N GLY A 18 -6.80 10.85 1.56
CA GLY A 18 -5.46 10.54 1.05
C GLY A 18 -5.20 11.22 -0.29
N ILE A 19 -6.13 11.13 -1.23
CA ILE A 19 -6.03 11.78 -2.55
C ILE A 19 -5.99 13.31 -2.41
N GLU A 20 -6.83 13.90 -1.55
CA GLU A 20 -6.83 15.35 -1.34
C GLU A 20 -5.53 15.84 -0.68
N ILE A 21 -5.01 15.08 0.27
CA ILE A 21 -3.70 15.35 0.89
C ILE A 21 -2.58 15.22 -0.16
N ALA A 22 -2.63 14.18 -0.99
CA ALA A 22 -1.64 13.96 -2.05
C ALA A 22 -1.57 15.11 -3.05
N ARG A 23 -2.72 15.68 -3.42
CA ARG A 23 -2.79 16.85 -4.32
C ARG A 23 -2.09 18.10 -3.76
N ARG A 24 -2.05 18.22 -2.43
CA ARG A 24 -1.45 19.38 -1.74
C ARG A 24 0.03 19.18 -1.43
N ILE A 25 0.48 17.94 -1.35
CA ILE A 25 1.88 17.60 -1.06
C ILE A 25 2.68 17.56 -2.35
N HIS A 26 3.60 18.50 -2.49
CA HIS A 26 4.66 18.44 -3.51
C HIS A 26 5.94 17.97 -2.81
N PRO A 27 6.28 16.66 -2.91
CA PRO A 27 7.43 16.13 -2.18
C PRO A 27 8.73 16.70 -2.72
N GLN A 28 9.46 17.43 -1.88
CA GLN A 28 10.79 17.98 -2.21
C GLN A 28 11.82 16.87 -2.49
N SER A 29 11.61 15.68 -1.93
CA SER A 29 12.42 14.48 -2.14
C SER A 29 11.52 13.27 -2.32
N LEU A 30 11.46 12.75 -3.54
CA LEU A 30 10.68 11.55 -3.88
C LEU A 30 11.08 10.34 -3.02
N ARG A 31 12.38 10.19 -2.72
CA ARG A 31 12.86 9.07 -1.90
C ARG A 31 12.32 9.12 -0.48
N ARG A 32 12.32 10.30 0.15
CA ARG A 32 11.74 10.47 1.50
C ARG A 32 10.25 10.20 1.50
N PHE A 33 9.56 10.66 0.48
CA PHE A 33 8.13 10.41 0.31
C PHE A 33 7.85 8.91 0.24
N TYR A 34 8.52 8.16 -0.63
CA TYR A 34 8.33 6.72 -0.75
C TYR A 34 8.74 5.95 0.51
N ALA A 35 9.81 6.36 1.19
CA ALA A 35 10.23 5.76 2.45
C ALA A 35 9.17 5.93 3.54
N VAL A 36 8.59 7.12 3.66
CA VAL A 36 7.51 7.41 4.63
C VAL A 36 6.25 6.61 4.28
N CYS A 37 5.85 6.58 3.01
CA CYS A 37 4.71 5.77 2.56
C CYS A 37 4.91 4.29 2.87
N ALA A 38 6.10 3.73 2.61
CA ALA A 38 6.40 2.33 2.89
C ALA A 38 6.37 2.03 4.41
N LEU A 39 6.91 2.91 5.24
CA LEU A 39 6.86 2.77 6.70
C LEU A 39 5.42 2.79 7.23
N LEU A 40 4.62 3.74 6.77
CA LEU A 40 3.22 3.86 7.19
C LEU A 40 2.38 2.69 6.67
N CYS A 41 2.59 2.25 5.45
CA CYS A 41 1.92 1.09 4.88
C CYS A 41 2.30 -0.19 5.63
N GLY A 42 3.59 -0.38 5.94
CA GLY A 42 4.09 -1.51 6.72
C GLY A 42 3.48 -1.54 8.13
N THR A 43 3.42 -0.40 8.84
CA THR A 43 2.78 -0.32 10.16
C THR A 43 1.28 -0.60 10.08
N GLY A 44 0.60 -0.14 9.03
CA GLY A 44 -0.80 -0.44 8.78
C GLY A 44 -1.05 -1.95 8.59
N CYS A 45 -0.22 -2.62 7.79
CA CYS A 45 -0.29 -4.08 7.60
C CYS A 45 -0.07 -4.84 8.92
N MET A 46 0.88 -4.39 9.78
CA MET A 46 1.08 -4.98 11.09
C MET A 46 -0.15 -4.81 12.00
N LEU A 47 -0.78 -3.65 11.98
CA LEU A 47 -2.00 -3.40 12.75
C LEU A 47 -3.14 -4.30 12.30
N VAL A 48 -3.29 -4.51 10.99
CA VAL A 48 -4.31 -5.44 10.45
C VAL A 48 -4.06 -6.88 10.91
N GLY A 49 -2.79 -7.30 10.91
CA GLY A 49 -2.44 -8.69 11.22
C GLY A 49 -2.39 -9.04 12.72
N ALA A 50 -2.03 -8.09 13.58
CA ALA A 50 -1.74 -8.37 14.99
C ALA A 50 -2.75 -7.80 15.99
N ALA A 51 -3.61 -6.88 15.57
CA ALA A 51 -4.43 -6.09 16.47
C ALA A 51 -5.88 -6.60 16.59
N PRO A 52 -6.61 -6.25 17.69
CA PRO A 52 -8.03 -6.50 17.79
C PRO A 52 -8.82 -5.77 16.70
N ALA A 53 -10.04 -6.22 16.42
CA ALA A 53 -10.86 -5.81 15.27
C ALA A 53 -10.94 -4.29 15.03
N LEU A 54 -11.02 -3.47 16.06
CA LEU A 54 -11.06 -2.01 15.93
C LEU A 54 -9.74 -1.44 15.39
N ALA A 55 -8.61 -1.88 15.91
CA ALA A 55 -7.30 -1.42 15.44
C ALA A 55 -6.99 -1.94 14.03
N ALA A 56 -7.48 -3.14 13.68
CA ALA A 56 -7.39 -3.65 12.32
C ALA A 56 -8.13 -2.77 11.30
N ILE A 57 -9.30 -2.22 11.68
CA ILE A 57 -10.04 -1.26 10.83
C ILE A 57 -9.17 -0.01 10.55
N PHE A 58 -8.57 0.57 11.60
CA PHE A 58 -7.65 1.71 11.41
C PHE A 58 -6.43 1.35 10.55
N GLY A 59 -5.87 0.15 10.73
CA GLY A 59 -4.81 -0.38 9.89
C GLY A 59 -5.21 -0.45 8.41
N CYS A 60 -6.39 -0.98 8.11
CA CYS A 60 -6.93 -1.02 6.74
C CYS A 60 -7.10 0.39 6.15
N MET A 61 -7.67 1.33 6.91
CA MET A 61 -7.83 2.72 6.48
C MET A 61 -6.47 3.36 6.15
N LEU A 62 -5.48 3.14 7.00
CA LEU A 62 -4.14 3.68 6.84
C LEU A 62 -3.45 3.11 5.60
N VAL A 63 -3.50 1.80 5.41
CA VAL A 63 -2.94 1.12 4.22
C VAL A 63 -3.61 1.64 2.95
N GLN A 64 -4.94 1.67 2.91
CA GLN A 64 -5.68 2.11 1.73
C GLN A 64 -5.36 3.57 1.39
N GLY A 65 -5.45 4.48 2.36
CA GLY A 65 -5.18 5.90 2.13
C GLY A 65 -3.75 6.16 1.63
N ILE A 66 -2.76 5.43 2.14
CA ILE A 66 -1.36 5.59 1.73
C ILE A 66 -1.10 4.98 0.35
N LEU A 67 -1.72 3.83 0.05
CA LEU A 67 -1.61 3.23 -1.28
C LEU A 67 -2.20 4.16 -2.35
N ASP A 68 -3.32 4.81 -2.07
CA ASP A 68 -3.92 5.76 -3.02
C ASP A 68 -3.04 6.98 -3.25
N VAL A 69 -2.40 7.50 -2.18
CA VAL A 69 -1.40 8.58 -2.29
C VAL A 69 -0.22 8.14 -3.14
N TRP A 70 0.30 6.94 -2.92
CA TRP A 70 1.41 6.37 -3.68
C TRP A 70 1.04 6.20 -5.15
N LEU A 71 -0.07 5.52 -5.44
CA LEU A 71 -0.55 5.25 -6.79
C LEU A 71 -0.80 6.54 -7.58
N LEU A 72 -1.32 7.58 -6.93
CA LEU A 72 -1.51 8.88 -7.57
C LEU A 72 -0.19 9.50 -8.02
N HIS A 73 0.83 9.49 -7.17
CA HIS A 73 2.15 10.04 -7.51
C HIS A 73 2.90 9.22 -8.56
N GLU A 74 2.80 7.89 -8.48
CA GLU A 74 3.37 6.99 -9.50
C GLU A 74 2.66 7.18 -10.84
N GLY A 75 1.34 7.23 -10.85
CA GLY A 75 0.54 7.44 -12.06
C GLY A 75 0.84 8.79 -12.72
N GLN A 76 1.00 9.87 -11.95
CA GLN A 76 1.41 11.18 -12.47
C GLN A 76 2.80 11.12 -13.09
N LYS A 77 3.76 10.56 -12.38
CA LYS A 77 5.14 10.42 -12.85
C LYS A 77 5.24 9.57 -14.11
N LEU A 78 4.50 8.46 -14.17
CA LEU A 78 4.43 7.61 -15.34
C LEU A 78 3.85 8.39 -16.52
N ASN A 79 2.77 9.13 -16.27
CA ASN A 79 2.08 9.94 -17.27
C ASN A 79 2.95 11.06 -17.84
N ASP A 80 3.78 11.70 -17.00
CA ASP A 80 4.67 12.81 -17.39
C ASP A 80 5.90 12.35 -18.17
N ASN A 81 6.35 11.11 -17.96
CA ASN A 81 7.55 10.57 -18.59
C ASN A 81 7.29 9.71 -19.83
N ILE A 82 6.04 9.41 -20.15
CA ILE A 82 5.69 8.53 -21.26
C ILE A 82 5.08 9.34 -22.42
N PRO A 83 5.58 9.16 -23.66
CA PRO A 83 4.95 9.70 -24.85
C PRO A 83 3.49 9.27 -24.98
N SER A 84 2.63 10.15 -25.48
CA SER A 84 1.19 9.94 -25.54
C SER A 84 0.77 8.72 -26.39
N ASP A 85 1.56 8.37 -27.38
CA ASP A 85 1.33 7.22 -28.28
C ASP A 85 1.59 5.87 -27.62
N GLN A 86 2.46 5.81 -26.58
CA GLN A 86 2.83 4.57 -25.89
C GLN A 86 2.17 4.43 -24.51
N ARG A 87 1.47 5.46 -24.05
CA ARG A 87 0.93 5.54 -22.68
C ARG A 87 0.00 4.38 -22.34
N ALA A 88 -0.95 4.06 -23.22
CA ALA A 88 -1.91 2.98 -22.99
C ALA A 88 -1.22 1.62 -22.86
N THR A 89 -0.22 1.36 -23.69
CA THR A 89 0.55 0.09 -23.67
C THR A 89 1.34 -0.05 -22.37
N LEU A 90 2.03 1.01 -21.94
CA LEU A 90 2.87 0.97 -20.73
C LEU A 90 2.04 0.86 -19.45
N ILE A 91 0.87 1.51 -19.38
CA ILE A 91 -0.07 1.33 -18.27
C ILE A 91 -0.57 -0.11 -18.21
N SER A 92 -0.85 -0.73 -19.36
CA SER A 92 -1.25 -2.15 -19.41
C SER A 92 -0.13 -3.07 -18.95
N VAL A 93 1.11 -2.82 -19.36
CA VAL A 93 2.29 -3.59 -18.94
C VAL A 93 2.52 -3.47 -17.44
N ASP A 94 2.36 -2.28 -16.86
CA ASP A 94 2.45 -2.07 -15.41
C ASP A 94 1.40 -2.90 -14.64
N GLY A 95 0.14 -2.85 -15.08
CA GLY A 95 -0.94 -3.67 -14.50
C GLY A 95 -0.69 -5.17 -14.63
N MET A 96 -0.13 -5.62 -15.76
CA MET A 96 0.26 -7.03 -15.97
C MET A 96 1.42 -7.42 -15.04
N ALA A 97 2.43 -6.57 -14.88
CA ALA A 97 3.56 -6.82 -13.97
C ALA A 97 3.10 -6.93 -12.52
N TYR A 98 2.21 -6.03 -12.09
CA TYR A 98 1.58 -6.11 -10.77
C TYR A 98 0.84 -7.45 -10.57
N SER A 99 0.00 -7.83 -11.54
CA SER A 99 -0.76 -9.08 -11.47
C SER A 99 0.15 -10.31 -11.41
N LEU A 100 1.23 -10.31 -12.19
CA LEU A 100 2.22 -11.39 -12.21
C LEU A 100 2.95 -11.53 -10.86
N LEU A 101 3.25 -10.42 -10.19
CA LEU A 101 3.83 -10.43 -8.85
C LEU A 101 2.84 -10.90 -7.79
N MET A 102 1.56 -10.59 -7.93
CA MET A 102 0.52 -10.98 -6.96
C MET A 102 0.19 -12.47 -7.00
N ILE A 103 0.38 -13.16 -8.13
CA ILE A 103 0.14 -14.60 -8.25
C ILE A 103 0.97 -15.40 -7.23
N PRO A 104 2.29 -15.23 -7.08
CA PRO A 104 3.05 -15.92 -6.04
C PRO A 104 2.95 -15.24 -4.67
N ALA A 105 2.80 -13.92 -4.60
CA ALA A 105 2.82 -13.19 -3.33
C ALA A 105 1.60 -13.54 -2.44
N SER A 106 0.42 -13.63 -3.04
CA SER A 106 -0.81 -13.91 -2.29
C SER A 106 -0.79 -15.26 -1.56
N PRO A 107 -0.49 -16.41 -2.22
CA PRO A 107 -0.40 -17.68 -1.51
C PRO A 107 0.79 -17.74 -0.53
N LEU A 108 1.89 -17.02 -0.77
CA LEU A 108 3.00 -16.96 0.19
C LEU A 108 2.58 -16.29 1.51
N VAL A 109 1.83 -15.20 1.44
CA VAL A 109 1.28 -14.54 2.64
C VAL A 109 0.34 -15.48 3.40
N GLY A 110 -0.50 -16.25 2.69
CA GLY A 110 -1.37 -17.27 3.28
C GLY A 110 -0.55 -18.38 3.95
N ALA A 111 0.44 -18.94 3.26
CA ALA A 111 1.29 -20.01 3.79
C ALA A 111 2.05 -19.58 5.06
N VAL A 112 2.49 -18.33 5.15
CA VAL A 112 3.08 -17.79 6.39
C VAL A 112 2.04 -17.77 7.51
N GLY A 113 0.81 -17.33 7.22
CA GLY A 113 -0.29 -17.36 8.19
C GLY A 113 -0.55 -18.77 8.75
N ASP A 114 -0.60 -19.74 7.86
CA ASP A 114 -0.81 -21.15 8.22
C ASP A 114 0.36 -21.70 9.04
N ALA A 115 1.59 -21.39 8.68
CA ALA A 115 2.79 -21.85 9.39
C ALA A 115 2.86 -21.34 10.84
N PHE A 116 2.35 -20.14 11.10
CA PHE A 116 2.28 -19.55 12.45
C PHE A 116 0.95 -19.85 13.18
N GLY A 117 0.01 -20.55 12.55
CA GLY A 117 -1.30 -20.87 13.12
C GLY A 117 -2.19 -19.63 13.35
N GLN A 118 -1.86 -18.51 12.74
CA GLN A 118 -2.60 -17.25 12.84
C GLN A 118 -2.72 -16.59 11.46
N ALA A 119 -3.95 -16.41 10.99
CA ALA A 119 -4.21 -15.81 9.68
C ALA A 119 -3.58 -14.43 9.49
N GLY A 120 -3.44 -13.67 10.57
CA GLY A 120 -2.81 -12.33 10.53
C GLY A 120 -1.28 -12.32 10.44
N ALA A 121 -0.61 -13.44 10.76
CA ALA A 121 0.85 -13.49 10.80
C ALA A 121 1.49 -13.18 9.44
N GLY A 122 0.89 -13.63 8.34
CA GLY A 122 1.33 -13.31 7.00
C GLY A 122 1.34 -11.80 6.71
N LEU A 123 0.33 -11.09 7.18
CA LEU A 123 0.25 -9.63 7.05
C LEU A 123 1.28 -8.91 7.91
N VAL A 124 1.56 -9.43 9.10
CA VAL A 124 2.63 -8.88 9.97
C VAL A 124 3.98 -9.01 9.31
N VAL A 125 4.31 -10.18 8.77
CA VAL A 125 5.58 -10.41 8.06
C VAL A 125 5.68 -9.52 6.82
N LEU A 126 4.61 -9.43 6.03
CA LEU A 126 4.54 -8.52 4.88
C LEU A 126 4.79 -7.07 5.32
N GLY A 127 4.12 -6.63 6.37
CA GLY A 127 4.28 -5.29 6.94
C GLY A 127 5.72 -5.00 7.37
N LEU A 128 6.39 -5.96 8.00
CA LEU A 128 7.80 -5.85 8.37
C LEU A 128 8.71 -5.70 7.15
N LEU A 129 8.48 -6.50 6.10
CA LEU A 129 9.25 -6.42 4.86
C LEU A 129 9.08 -5.07 4.16
N VAL A 130 7.84 -4.58 4.08
CA VAL A 130 7.53 -3.27 3.49
C VAL A 130 8.16 -2.14 4.31
N ALA A 131 8.06 -2.17 5.63
CA ALA A 131 8.69 -1.18 6.51
C ALA A 131 10.22 -1.21 6.39
N ALA A 132 10.82 -2.40 6.35
CA ALA A 132 12.27 -2.56 6.18
C ALA A 132 12.74 -1.98 4.84
N SER A 133 12.00 -2.20 3.76
CA SER A 133 12.30 -1.60 2.46
C SER A 133 12.29 -0.06 2.51
N GLY A 134 11.33 0.53 3.24
CA GLY A 134 11.27 1.97 3.49
C GLY A 134 12.51 2.50 4.21
N ILE A 135 12.97 1.79 5.25
CA ILE A 135 14.19 2.15 5.99
C ILE A 135 15.43 2.07 5.09
N LEU A 136 15.53 1.04 4.25
CA LEU A 136 16.64 0.88 3.31
C LEU A 136 16.68 2.00 2.27
N ILE A 137 15.52 2.40 1.75
CA ILE A 137 15.39 3.54 0.82
C ILE A 137 15.84 4.84 1.51
N TYR A 138 15.48 5.02 2.78
CA TYR A 138 15.85 6.19 3.55
C TYR A 138 17.36 6.26 3.84
N LYS A 139 17.97 5.14 4.22
CA LYS A 139 19.42 5.06 4.57
C LYS A 139 20.37 5.22 3.37
N LYS A 140 19.91 4.98 2.15
CA LYS A 140 20.70 5.20 0.94
C LYS A 140 20.86 6.69 0.55
N GLN A 141 20.55 7.60 1.48
CA GLN A 141 20.89 9.02 1.36
C GLN A 141 22.35 9.22 1.75
#